data_727cdc7f24fbe771c2c6dbce1caf20a7
#
_entry.id   727cdc7f24fbe771c2c6dbce1caf20a7
#
_cell.length_a   1.000
_cell.length_b   1.000
_cell.length_c   1.000
_cell.angle_alpha   90.00
_cell.angle_beta   90.00
_cell.angle_gamma   90.00
#
_symmetry.space_group_name_H-M   'P 1'
#
loop_
_entity.id
_entity.type
_entity.pdbx_description
1 polymer ?
#
loop_
_entity_poly.entity_id
_entity_poly.type
_entity_poly.pdbx_seq_one_letter_code
_entity_poly.pdbx_strand_id
1 'polypeptide(L)'
;ILFSVWSPFDTQDPKLIPDSMKVVLLDKGEGVYTGEFGNEGSGGQSFLRFPWKAGNTYRFLTQVIPDEEGNTKYTSWFFAPEESKWRLIASFLRPKTSTHYQRAHSFLENFYTEQGYLTRKVHFGNQWFRTLSGQWVPATEAVFTYDATANAGVRIDYQGGYHSDTNLFYLQNCGFFSDSTPYRAKFHRTANEQPPVIDLLED
;
A
#
# COMPACT_ATOMS: atom_id res chain seq x y z
N ILE A 1 -2.15 -5.90 9.58
CA ILE A 1 -1.26 -5.07 8.77
C ILE A 1 -0.43 -5.99 7.94
N LEU A 2 -0.45 -5.83 6.63
CA LEU A 2 0.24 -6.69 5.66
C LEU A 2 1.28 -5.87 4.90
N PHE A 3 2.45 -6.46 4.66
CA PHE A 3 3.46 -5.94 3.76
C PHE A 3 4.09 -7.09 2.97
N SER A 4 4.05 -7.02 1.65
CA SER A 4 4.54 -8.07 0.75
C SER A 4 5.41 -7.48 -0.36
N VAL A 5 6.38 -8.27 -0.82
CA VAL A 5 7.26 -7.93 -1.94
C VAL A 5 7.26 -9.09 -2.92
N TRP A 6 6.87 -8.81 -4.17
CA TRP A 6 6.84 -9.81 -5.24
C TRP A 6 8.24 -10.17 -5.72
N SER A 7 8.46 -11.46 -6.01
CA SER A 7 9.65 -11.92 -6.74
C SER A 7 9.70 -11.28 -8.14
N PRO A 8 10.88 -11.05 -8.72
CA PRO A 8 11.00 -10.72 -10.13
C PRO A 8 10.68 -11.91 -11.08
N PHE A 9 10.58 -13.12 -10.54
CA PHE A 9 10.22 -14.32 -11.29
C PHE A 9 8.70 -14.47 -11.36
N ASP A 10 8.15 -14.54 -12.57
CA ASP A 10 6.71 -14.64 -12.80
C ASP A 10 6.24 -16.09 -12.58
N THR A 11 5.64 -16.36 -11.44
CA THR A 11 5.01 -17.64 -11.08
C THR A 11 3.94 -17.41 -10.01
N GLN A 12 2.96 -18.33 -9.98
CA GLN A 12 1.91 -18.39 -8.97
C GLN A 12 2.29 -19.30 -7.78
N ASP A 13 3.33 -20.11 -7.92
CA ASP A 13 3.81 -21.02 -6.87
C ASP A 13 5.19 -20.58 -6.38
N PRO A 14 5.32 -20.16 -5.11
CA PRO A 14 6.58 -19.70 -4.56
C PRO A 14 7.67 -20.78 -4.55
N LYS A 15 7.30 -22.06 -4.59
CA LYS A 15 8.27 -23.17 -4.64
C LYS A 15 9.01 -23.27 -5.97
N LEU A 16 8.46 -22.67 -7.02
CA LEU A 16 9.08 -22.64 -8.35
C LEU A 16 10.05 -21.47 -8.53
N ILE A 17 10.14 -20.55 -7.57
CA ILE A 17 11.07 -19.43 -7.66
C ILE A 17 12.50 -19.94 -7.51
N PRO A 18 13.37 -19.71 -8.52
CA PRO A 18 14.80 -20.02 -8.40
C PRO A 18 15.43 -19.27 -7.19
N ASP A 19 16.37 -19.91 -6.50
CA ASP A 19 16.99 -19.32 -5.30
C ASP A 19 17.58 -17.93 -5.54
N SER A 20 18.14 -17.69 -6.72
CA SER A 20 18.68 -16.38 -7.11
C SER A 20 17.62 -15.29 -7.36
N MET A 21 16.34 -15.64 -7.34
CA MET A 21 15.19 -14.74 -7.54
C MET A 21 14.22 -14.71 -6.36
N LYS A 22 14.54 -15.44 -5.28
CA LYS A 22 13.74 -15.40 -4.06
C LYS A 22 13.89 -14.05 -3.37
N VAL A 23 12.78 -13.54 -2.88
CA VAL A 23 12.78 -12.38 -1.99
C VAL A 23 13.36 -12.80 -0.64
N VAL A 24 14.34 -12.06 -0.15
CA VAL A 24 15.04 -12.37 1.09
C VAL A 24 14.52 -11.46 2.21
N LEU A 25 14.11 -12.06 3.32
CA LEU A 25 13.81 -11.32 4.54
C LEU A 25 15.13 -10.83 5.16
N LEU A 26 15.27 -9.51 5.33
CA LEU A 26 16.44 -8.89 5.98
C LEU A 26 16.17 -8.67 7.47
N ASP A 27 14.95 -8.19 7.79
CA ASP A 27 14.57 -7.86 9.16
C ASP A 27 13.04 -7.87 9.32
N LYS A 28 12.56 -8.01 10.57
CA LYS A 28 11.15 -7.92 10.92
C LYS A 28 10.92 -7.36 12.31
N GLY A 29 9.81 -6.67 12.47
CA GLY A 29 9.40 -6.14 13.77
C GLY A 29 8.90 -7.21 14.74
N GLU A 30 8.83 -6.85 16.02
CA GLU A 30 8.28 -7.68 17.06
C GLU A 30 6.82 -8.06 16.77
N GLY A 31 6.48 -9.34 16.95
CA GLY A 31 5.14 -9.88 16.73
C GLY A 31 4.74 -10.01 15.25
N VAL A 32 5.65 -9.71 14.32
CA VAL A 32 5.40 -9.85 12.88
C VAL A 32 5.67 -11.29 12.44
N TYR A 33 4.72 -11.86 11.73
CA TYR A 33 4.84 -13.15 11.04
C TYR A 33 5.36 -12.93 9.63
N THR A 34 6.21 -13.84 9.16
CA THR A 34 6.80 -13.79 7.83
C THR A 34 6.71 -15.13 7.13
N GLY A 35 6.61 -15.11 5.81
CA GLY A 35 6.52 -16.32 4.98
C GLY A 35 6.55 -15.98 3.50
N GLU A 36 6.09 -16.91 2.69
CA GLU A 36 5.93 -16.76 1.25
C GLU A 36 4.44 -16.73 0.89
N PHE A 37 4.10 -16.11 -0.23
CA PHE A 37 2.74 -16.14 -0.79
C PHE A 37 2.77 -16.61 -2.24
N GLY A 38 1.60 -17.08 -2.73
CA GLY A 38 1.35 -17.50 -4.09
C GLY A 38 -0.07 -17.19 -4.52
N ASN A 39 -0.46 -17.65 -5.72
CA ASN A 39 -1.78 -17.50 -6.36
C ASN A 39 -2.10 -16.09 -6.90
N GLU A 40 -1.32 -15.08 -6.58
CA GLU A 40 -1.42 -13.71 -7.09
C GLU A 40 -0.03 -13.18 -7.48
N GLY A 41 0.70 -13.97 -8.29
CA GLY A 41 2.13 -13.91 -8.33
C GLY A 41 2.71 -14.63 -7.11
N SER A 42 3.98 -14.43 -6.80
CA SER A 42 4.62 -15.02 -5.64
C SER A 42 5.74 -14.15 -5.09
N GLY A 43 6.08 -14.33 -3.83
CA GLY A 43 7.12 -13.54 -3.17
C GLY A 43 7.16 -13.71 -1.66
N GLY A 44 7.79 -12.76 -0.99
CA GLY A 44 7.86 -12.68 0.46
C GLY A 44 6.69 -11.89 1.04
N GLN A 45 6.10 -12.37 2.12
CA GLN A 45 5.06 -11.67 2.86
C GLN A 45 5.39 -11.52 4.33
N SER A 46 4.84 -10.49 4.92
CA SER A 46 4.85 -10.27 6.36
C SER A 46 3.49 -9.75 6.81
N PHE A 47 3.06 -10.12 8.02
CA PHE A 47 1.86 -9.56 8.59
C PHE A 47 1.93 -9.45 10.11
N LEU A 48 1.35 -8.36 10.62
CA LEU A 48 1.13 -8.09 12.01
C LEU A 48 -0.38 -8.16 12.30
N ARG A 49 -0.78 -9.00 13.25
CA ARG A 49 -2.14 -8.98 13.79
C ARG A 49 -2.28 -7.76 14.69
N PHE A 50 -3.07 -6.82 14.28
CA PHE A 50 -3.30 -5.57 15.00
C PHE A 50 -4.80 -5.29 15.07
N PRO A 51 -5.37 -4.98 16.25
CA PRO A 51 -6.80 -4.73 16.42
C PRO A 51 -7.16 -3.29 16.01
N TRP A 52 -6.93 -2.98 14.73
CA TRP A 52 -7.23 -1.66 14.19
C TRP A 52 -8.74 -1.34 14.31
N LYS A 53 -9.06 -0.06 14.42
CA LYS A 53 -10.42 0.43 14.61
C LYS A 53 -10.81 1.35 13.46
N ALA A 54 -12.01 1.14 12.91
CA ALA A 54 -12.59 2.07 11.95
C ALA A 54 -12.73 3.46 12.59
N GLY A 55 -12.49 4.52 11.81
CA GLY A 55 -12.49 5.90 12.28
C GLY A 55 -11.15 6.40 12.79
N ASN A 56 -10.20 5.53 13.14
CA ASN A 56 -8.85 5.94 13.49
C ASN A 56 -7.98 6.16 12.23
N THR A 57 -7.02 7.08 12.34
CA THR A 57 -6.03 7.31 11.29
C THR A 57 -4.75 6.55 11.60
N TYR A 58 -4.41 5.62 10.73
CA TYR A 58 -3.16 4.87 10.77
C TYR A 58 -2.20 5.41 9.72
N ARG A 59 -0.90 5.33 9.98
CA ARG A 59 0.12 5.82 9.06
C ARG A 59 1.02 4.69 8.61
N PHE A 60 1.45 4.78 7.38
CA PHE A 60 2.38 3.84 6.77
C PHE A 60 3.57 4.61 6.19
N LEU A 61 4.75 4.08 6.40
CA LEU A 61 5.97 4.56 5.77
C LEU A 61 6.57 3.40 4.99
N THR A 62 6.91 3.63 3.73
CA THR A 62 7.62 2.65 2.90
C THR A 62 8.86 3.30 2.32
N GLN A 63 9.99 2.63 2.49
CA GLN A 63 11.27 3.02 1.93
C GLN A 63 11.69 2.00 0.88
N VAL A 64 12.17 2.49 -0.27
CA VAL A 64 12.63 1.67 -1.40
C VAL A 64 13.98 2.18 -1.86
N ILE A 65 15.03 1.39 -1.67
CA ILE A 65 16.42 1.77 -1.95
C ILE A 65 17.08 0.67 -2.77
N PRO A 66 17.53 0.95 -4.00
CA PRO A 66 18.38 0.03 -4.76
C PRO A 66 19.78 -0.03 -4.12
N ASP A 67 20.40 -1.21 -4.20
CA ASP A 67 21.81 -1.40 -3.86
C ASP A 67 22.72 -1.36 -5.11
N GLU A 68 24.02 -1.45 -4.88
CA GLU A 68 25.04 -1.46 -5.95
C GLU A 68 25.12 -2.82 -6.68
N GLU A 69 24.52 -3.87 -6.11
CA GLU A 69 24.52 -5.23 -6.66
C GLU A 69 23.33 -5.49 -7.62
N GLY A 70 22.48 -4.50 -7.83
CA GLY A 70 21.31 -4.59 -8.70
C GLY A 70 20.08 -5.20 -8.04
N ASN A 71 20.00 -5.15 -6.72
CA ASN A 71 18.83 -5.52 -5.95
C ASN A 71 18.15 -4.27 -5.38
N THR A 72 16.99 -4.44 -4.76
CA THR A 72 16.27 -3.33 -4.09
C THR A 72 15.79 -3.76 -2.72
N LYS A 73 16.12 -2.98 -1.71
CA LYS A 73 15.60 -3.11 -0.36
C LYS A 73 14.26 -2.37 -0.22
N TYR A 74 13.25 -3.07 0.26
CA TYR A 74 11.93 -2.56 0.59
C TYR A 74 11.72 -2.68 2.09
N THR A 75 11.48 -1.57 2.78
CA THR A 75 11.21 -1.58 4.21
C THR A 75 9.92 -0.84 4.50
N SER A 76 9.06 -1.40 5.35
CA SER A 76 7.79 -0.79 5.71
C SER A 76 7.62 -0.71 7.22
N TRP A 77 7.09 0.45 7.67
CA TRP A 77 6.74 0.72 9.06
C TRP A 77 5.25 1.09 9.14
N PHE A 78 4.70 0.84 10.30
CA PHE A 78 3.32 1.14 10.65
C PHE A 78 3.26 1.97 11.92
N PHE A 79 2.42 3.00 11.94
CA PHE A 79 2.14 3.82 13.10
C PHE A 79 0.68 3.73 13.47
N ALA A 80 0.42 3.33 14.71
CA ALA A 80 -0.90 3.33 15.32
C ALA A 80 -0.99 4.44 16.37
N PRO A 81 -2.06 5.27 16.35
CA PRO A 81 -2.24 6.32 17.35
C PRO A 81 -2.35 5.76 18.77
N GLU A 82 -2.84 4.53 18.93
CA GLU A 82 -2.97 3.84 20.20
C GLU A 82 -1.62 3.55 20.87
N GLU A 83 -0.57 3.38 20.08
CA GLU A 83 0.79 3.09 20.56
C GLU A 83 1.71 4.31 20.49
N SER A 84 1.35 5.32 19.68
CA SER A 84 2.11 6.55 19.47
C SER A 84 3.57 6.33 19.06
N LYS A 85 3.85 5.23 18.35
CA LYS A 85 5.19 4.88 17.87
C LYS A 85 5.15 4.22 16.50
N TRP A 86 6.25 4.34 15.76
CA TRP A 86 6.49 3.56 14.56
C TRP A 86 6.92 2.15 14.95
N ARG A 87 6.40 1.17 14.21
CA ARG A 87 6.79 -0.24 14.32
C ARG A 87 7.32 -0.70 12.98
N LEU A 88 8.48 -1.30 12.96
CA LEU A 88 8.93 -2.03 11.79
C LEU A 88 7.94 -3.15 11.49
N ILE A 89 7.51 -3.27 10.25
CA ILE A 89 6.79 -4.46 9.78
C ILE A 89 7.82 -5.45 9.24
N ALA A 90 8.46 -5.13 8.14
CA ALA A 90 9.56 -5.95 7.64
C ALA A 90 10.46 -5.17 6.69
N SER A 91 11.64 -5.71 6.46
CA SER A 91 12.56 -5.31 5.42
C SER A 91 12.87 -6.52 4.54
N PHE A 92 12.63 -6.37 3.22
CA PHE A 92 12.90 -7.41 2.23
C PHE A 92 13.89 -6.92 1.18
N LEU A 93 14.75 -7.82 0.72
CA LEU A 93 15.58 -7.62 -0.47
C LEU A 93 14.91 -8.30 -1.66
N ARG A 94 14.61 -7.54 -2.69
CA ARG A 94 14.14 -8.04 -3.99
C ARG A 94 15.32 -8.14 -4.93
N PRO A 95 15.77 -9.36 -5.31
CA PRO A 95 16.93 -9.53 -6.15
C PRO A 95 16.66 -9.10 -7.60
N LYS A 96 17.71 -8.89 -8.36
CA LYS A 96 17.70 -8.57 -9.81
C LYS A 96 16.71 -7.45 -10.17
N THR A 97 16.61 -6.48 -9.30
CA THR A 97 15.73 -5.32 -9.46
C THR A 97 16.46 -4.11 -8.93
N SER A 98 16.71 -3.12 -9.79
CA SER A 98 17.28 -1.85 -9.36
C SER A 98 16.26 -0.75 -9.62
N THR A 99 15.59 -0.29 -8.56
CA THR A 99 14.53 0.72 -8.69
C THR A 99 14.35 1.53 -7.41
N HIS A 100 13.88 2.76 -7.57
CA HIS A 100 13.28 3.54 -6.50
C HIS A 100 11.76 3.36 -6.50
N TYR A 101 11.09 3.93 -5.51
CA TYR A 101 9.63 3.89 -5.41
C TYR A 101 8.97 4.53 -6.64
N GLN A 102 8.11 3.78 -7.31
CA GLN A 102 7.44 4.21 -8.54
C GLN A 102 5.96 3.83 -8.50
N ARG A 103 5.16 4.54 -9.30
CA ARG A 103 3.75 4.24 -9.54
C ARG A 103 2.96 4.08 -8.24
N ALA A 104 3.14 5.02 -7.31
CA ALA A 104 2.39 5.04 -6.06
C ALA A 104 0.89 4.92 -6.34
N HIS A 105 0.23 4.00 -5.64
CA HIS A 105 -1.22 3.86 -5.71
C HIS A 105 -1.75 3.38 -4.36
N SER A 106 -3.03 3.64 -4.15
CA SER A 106 -3.80 3.10 -3.03
C SER A 106 -5.02 2.41 -3.60
N PHE A 107 -5.48 1.34 -2.99
CA PHE A 107 -6.68 0.63 -3.44
C PHE A 107 -7.57 0.22 -2.27
N LEU A 108 -8.82 -0.06 -2.60
CA LEU A 108 -9.80 -0.63 -1.70
C LEU A 108 -10.38 -1.87 -2.36
N GLU A 109 -10.23 -3.00 -1.72
CA GLU A 109 -10.60 -4.30 -2.24
C GLU A 109 -11.74 -4.93 -1.45
N ASN A 110 -12.60 -5.68 -2.13
CA ASN A 110 -13.50 -6.66 -1.54
C ASN A 110 -13.04 -8.07 -1.92
N PHE A 111 -12.23 -8.68 -1.08
CA PHE A 111 -11.67 -10.00 -1.34
C PHE A 111 -12.74 -11.12 -1.24
N TYR A 112 -13.72 -10.96 -0.37
CA TYR A 112 -14.80 -11.94 -0.18
C TYR A 112 -16.04 -11.51 -0.94
N THR A 113 -16.32 -12.15 -2.08
CA THR A 113 -17.42 -11.78 -2.98
C THR A 113 -18.79 -11.85 -2.32
N GLU A 114 -19.00 -12.78 -1.39
CA GLU A 114 -20.23 -12.93 -0.60
C GLU A 114 -20.51 -11.76 0.35
N GLN A 115 -19.52 -10.93 0.61
CA GLN A 115 -19.65 -9.73 1.44
C GLN A 115 -19.91 -8.45 0.63
N GLY A 116 -20.26 -8.57 -0.65
CA GLY A 116 -20.54 -7.44 -1.52
C GLY A 116 -21.69 -6.53 -1.11
N TYR A 117 -22.51 -6.93 -0.12
CA TYR A 117 -23.57 -6.12 0.47
C TYR A 117 -23.06 -5.13 1.53
N LEU A 118 -21.84 -5.31 2.03
CA LEU A 118 -21.23 -4.45 3.03
C LEU A 118 -20.45 -3.32 2.37
N THR A 119 -20.88 -2.09 2.57
CA THR A 119 -20.13 -0.92 2.10
C THR A 119 -18.76 -0.85 2.77
N ARG A 120 -17.73 -0.65 1.96
CA ARG A 120 -16.37 -0.36 2.40
C ARG A 120 -16.00 1.03 1.96
N LYS A 121 -15.40 1.79 2.88
CA LYS A 121 -14.91 3.14 2.58
C LYS A 121 -13.59 3.38 3.31
N VAL A 122 -12.65 4.01 2.62
CA VAL A 122 -11.36 4.42 3.17
C VAL A 122 -11.04 5.83 2.72
N HIS A 123 -10.41 6.60 3.60
CA HIS A 123 -9.89 7.92 3.30
C HIS A 123 -8.36 7.90 3.28
N PHE A 124 -7.79 8.68 2.39
CA PHE A 124 -6.34 8.84 2.24
C PHE A 124 -5.99 10.31 2.38
N GLY A 125 -5.11 10.62 3.30
CA GLY A 125 -4.66 11.98 3.55
C GLY A 125 -3.20 12.04 3.95
N ASN A 126 -2.66 13.24 3.96
CA ASN A 126 -1.29 13.51 4.39
C ASN A 126 -0.25 12.57 3.75
N GLN A 127 -0.39 12.36 2.42
CA GLN A 127 0.50 11.49 1.64
C GLN A 127 1.65 12.32 1.07
N TRP A 128 2.86 11.81 1.23
CA TRP A 128 4.09 12.49 0.84
C TRP A 128 5.07 11.54 0.19
N PHE A 129 5.90 12.07 -0.69
CA PHE A 129 7.05 11.39 -1.28
C PHE A 129 8.32 12.12 -0.88
N ARG A 130 9.34 11.37 -0.45
CA ARG A 130 10.67 11.92 -0.24
C ARG A 130 11.49 11.67 -1.50
N THR A 131 12.01 12.74 -2.10
CA THR A 131 12.88 12.65 -3.28
C THR A 131 14.29 12.18 -2.91
N LEU A 132 15.10 11.82 -3.89
CA LEU A 132 16.50 11.47 -3.69
C LEU A 132 17.33 12.63 -3.12
N SER A 133 16.94 13.87 -3.39
CA SER A 133 17.56 15.06 -2.79
C SER A 133 17.12 15.31 -1.34
N GLY A 134 16.25 14.45 -0.77
CA GLY A 134 15.76 14.58 0.59
C GLY A 134 14.55 15.51 0.75
N GLN A 135 14.06 16.10 -0.33
CA GLN A 135 12.90 17.01 -0.29
C GLN A 135 11.60 16.20 -0.15
N TRP A 136 10.68 16.68 0.70
CA TRP A 136 9.33 16.16 0.79
C TRP A 136 8.41 16.86 -0.20
N VAL A 137 7.66 16.06 -0.97
CA VAL A 137 6.67 16.51 -1.97
C VAL A 137 5.31 15.94 -1.59
N PRO A 138 4.27 16.78 -1.38
CA PRO A 138 2.93 16.30 -1.07
C PRO A 138 2.27 15.68 -2.30
N ALA A 139 1.51 14.60 -2.11
CA ALA A 139 0.67 14.02 -3.14
C ALA A 139 -0.66 14.80 -3.20
N THR A 140 -0.76 15.75 -4.11
CA THR A 140 -1.93 16.62 -4.28
C THR A 140 -2.87 16.19 -5.39
N GLU A 141 -2.46 15.22 -6.20
CA GLU A 141 -3.24 14.71 -7.34
C GLU A 141 -3.48 13.21 -7.19
N ALA A 142 -4.67 12.77 -7.57
CA ALA A 142 -5.02 11.36 -7.69
C ALA A 142 -5.80 11.10 -8.99
N VAL A 143 -5.57 9.93 -9.57
CA VAL A 143 -6.30 9.44 -10.74
C VAL A 143 -7.03 8.17 -10.33
N PHE A 144 -8.35 8.16 -10.49
CA PHE A 144 -9.18 7.00 -10.18
C PHE A 144 -9.01 5.91 -11.24
N THR A 145 -8.81 4.71 -10.80
CA THR A 145 -8.79 3.50 -11.65
C THR A 145 -9.56 2.37 -10.97
N TYR A 146 -9.94 1.38 -11.74
CA TYR A 146 -10.62 0.19 -11.26
C TYR A 146 -10.12 -1.06 -11.99
N ASP A 147 -10.47 -2.23 -11.50
CA ASP A 147 -10.03 -3.53 -12.00
C ASP A 147 -10.87 -4.04 -13.19
N ALA A 148 -10.57 -5.27 -13.62
CA ALA A 148 -11.27 -5.93 -14.69
C ALA A 148 -12.74 -6.24 -14.36
N THR A 149 -13.08 -6.47 -13.09
CA THR A 149 -14.44 -6.76 -12.62
C THR A 149 -15.36 -5.55 -12.84
N ALA A 150 -14.91 -4.37 -12.44
CA ALA A 150 -15.63 -3.13 -12.67
C ALA A 150 -15.65 -2.77 -14.16
N ASN A 151 -14.54 -2.98 -14.89
CA ASN A 151 -14.48 -2.73 -16.34
C ASN A 151 -15.46 -3.59 -17.13
N ALA A 152 -15.71 -4.81 -16.72
CA ALA A 152 -16.68 -5.71 -17.33
C ALA A 152 -18.14 -5.41 -16.93
N GLY A 153 -18.39 -4.44 -16.05
CA GLY A 153 -19.72 -4.10 -15.56
C GLY A 153 -20.33 -5.15 -14.63
N VAL A 154 -19.53 -6.09 -14.12
CA VAL A 154 -19.99 -7.11 -13.14
C VAL A 154 -20.41 -6.45 -11.83
N ARG A 155 -19.67 -5.42 -11.42
CA ARG A 155 -20.02 -4.54 -10.29
C ARG A 155 -19.96 -3.10 -10.74
N ILE A 156 -20.91 -2.29 -10.29
CA ILE A 156 -21.00 -0.85 -10.59
C ILE A 156 -20.96 0.01 -9.32
N ASP A 157 -20.95 -0.61 -8.15
CA ASP A 157 -20.91 0.05 -6.85
C ASP A 157 -19.45 0.29 -6.40
N TYR A 158 -18.79 1.19 -7.10
CA TYR A 158 -17.44 1.67 -6.82
C TYR A 158 -17.34 3.18 -7.03
N GLN A 159 -16.59 3.83 -6.18
CA GLN A 159 -16.46 5.28 -6.19
C GLN A 159 -15.08 5.71 -5.67
N GLY A 160 -14.56 6.76 -6.25
CA GLY A 160 -13.39 7.48 -5.73
C GLY A 160 -13.61 8.97 -5.86
N GLY A 161 -12.99 9.75 -5.01
CA GLY A 161 -13.19 11.18 -5.01
C GLY A 161 -12.33 11.93 -4.01
N TYR A 162 -12.74 13.16 -3.77
CA TYR A 162 -12.12 14.10 -2.86
C TYR A 162 -13.17 14.79 -2.01
N HIS A 163 -12.95 14.87 -0.72
CA HIS A 163 -13.74 15.64 0.22
C HIS A 163 -13.06 16.98 0.54
N SER A 164 -13.64 18.06 0.11
CA SER A 164 -13.08 19.41 0.26
C SER A 164 -13.04 19.89 1.73
N ASP A 165 -13.97 19.44 2.54
CA ASP A 165 -14.11 19.78 3.97
C ASP A 165 -13.02 19.15 4.83
N THR A 166 -12.57 17.95 4.46
CA THR A 166 -11.53 17.20 5.19
C THR A 166 -10.18 17.19 4.49
N ASN A 167 -10.09 17.65 3.24
CA ASN A 167 -8.91 17.60 2.38
C ASN A 167 -8.40 16.16 2.15
N LEU A 168 -9.31 15.18 2.05
CA LEU A 168 -8.97 13.76 1.91
C LEU A 168 -9.45 13.20 0.57
N PHE A 169 -8.63 12.37 -0.07
CA PHE A 169 -9.11 11.46 -1.10
C PHE A 169 -9.85 10.30 -0.45
N TYR A 170 -10.78 9.69 -1.18
CA TYR A 170 -11.48 8.50 -0.70
C TYR A 170 -11.67 7.46 -1.81
N LEU A 171 -11.82 6.22 -1.39
CA LEU A 171 -12.37 5.12 -2.18
C LEU A 171 -13.53 4.50 -1.42
N GLN A 172 -14.53 4.06 -2.17
CA GLN A 172 -15.70 3.34 -1.65
C GLN A 172 -16.08 2.25 -2.63
N ASN A 173 -16.41 1.07 -2.12
CA ASN A 173 -16.98 -0.01 -2.92
C ASN A 173 -18.03 -0.81 -2.13
N CYS A 174 -18.80 -1.61 -2.84
CA CYS A 174 -19.85 -2.48 -2.31
C CYS A 174 -21.01 -1.73 -1.61
N GLY A 175 -22.10 -2.46 -1.28
CA GLY A 175 -23.28 -1.87 -0.63
C GLY A 175 -24.37 -1.47 -1.61
N PHE A 176 -24.30 -1.89 -2.89
CA PHE A 176 -25.37 -1.78 -3.90
C PHE A 176 -25.79 -0.34 -4.24
N PHE A 177 -24.84 0.56 -4.40
CA PHE A 177 -25.09 1.87 -5.02
C PHE A 177 -24.71 1.87 -6.50
N SER A 178 -25.16 2.88 -7.26
CA SER A 178 -24.96 2.98 -8.70
C SER A 178 -24.29 4.28 -9.18
N ASP A 179 -23.85 5.13 -8.25
CA ASP A 179 -23.16 6.37 -8.56
C ASP A 179 -21.64 6.12 -8.68
N SER A 180 -21.25 5.52 -9.80
CA SER A 180 -19.86 5.12 -10.04
C SER A 180 -19.01 6.27 -10.57
N THR A 181 -17.75 6.31 -10.13
CA THR A 181 -16.76 7.28 -10.62
C THR A 181 -16.20 6.83 -11.97
N PRO A 182 -16.15 7.72 -12.99
CA PRO A 182 -15.58 7.39 -14.29
C PRO A 182 -14.10 6.97 -14.21
N TYR A 183 -13.71 6.03 -15.06
CA TYR A 183 -12.30 5.63 -15.20
C TYR A 183 -11.43 6.83 -15.59
N ARG A 184 -10.27 6.99 -14.92
CA ARG A 184 -9.34 8.11 -15.07
C ARG A 184 -9.88 9.48 -14.64
N ALA A 185 -10.95 9.54 -13.85
CA ALA A 185 -11.32 10.78 -13.18
C ALA A 185 -10.14 11.29 -12.34
N LYS A 186 -9.88 12.59 -12.42
CA LYS A 186 -8.77 13.25 -11.71
C LYS A 186 -9.30 14.07 -10.56
N PHE A 187 -8.62 13.99 -9.45
CA PHE A 187 -8.94 14.73 -8.24
C PHE A 187 -7.71 15.50 -7.75
N HIS A 188 -7.95 16.66 -7.19
CA HIS A 188 -6.92 17.54 -6.65
C HIS A 188 -7.28 17.92 -5.23
N ARG A 189 -6.27 18.00 -4.37
CA ARG A 189 -6.40 18.54 -3.02
C ARG A 189 -5.38 19.62 -2.77
N THR A 190 -5.63 20.45 -1.77
CA THR A 190 -4.71 21.51 -1.34
C THR A 190 -3.50 20.92 -0.61
N ALA A 191 -2.33 21.44 -0.90
CA ALA A 191 -1.09 21.10 -0.16
C ALA A 191 -0.95 22.06 1.03
N ASN A 192 -1.80 21.93 2.03
CA ASN A 192 -1.80 22.78 3.24
C ASN A 192 -1.21 22.09 4.47
N GLU A 193 -0.71 20.88 4.30
CA GLU A 193 -0.14 20.06 5.37
C GLU A 193 1.37 20.32 5.49
N GLN A 194 1.87 20.22 6.72
CA GLN A 194 3.32 20.26 6.94
C GLN A 194 3.95 18.92 6.58
N PRO A 195 5.19 18.90 6.06
CA PRO A 195 5.92 17.67 5.84
C PRO A 195 5.95 16.79 7.09
N PRO A 196 5.93 15.46 6.94
CA PRO A 196 5.95 14.57 8.08
C PRO A 196 7.29 14.69 8.82
N VAL A 197 7.24 14.75 10.14
CA VAL A 197 8.39 14.46 10.99
C VAL A 197 8.39 12.96 11.23
N ILE A 198 9.41 12.28 10.77
CA ILE A 198 9.55 10.84 10.91
C ILE A 198 10.66 10.59 11.95
N ASP A 199 10.22 10.21 13.13
CA ASP A 199 11.10 9.77 14.21
C ASP A 199 11.12 8.23 14.20
N LEU A 200 11.98 7.68 13.35
CA LEU A 200 12.34 6.27 13.40
C LEU A 200 13.47 6.18 14.41
N LEU A 201 13.29 5.41 15.47
CA LEU A 201 14.40 5.08 16.35
C LEU A 201 15.54 4.54 15.47
N GLU A 202 16.66 5.25 15.46
CA GLU A 202 17.89 4.76 14.84
C GLU A 202 18.31 3.55 15.69
N ASP A 203 18.14 2.33 15.14
CA ASP A 203 18.71 1.09 15.68
C ASP A 203 20.16 0.93 15.22
#